data_6dc116eeafbf8aa9c9579067aebfc413
#
_entry.id   6dc116eeafbf8aa9c9579067aebfc413
#
_cell.length_a   1.000
_cell.length_b   1.000
_cell.length_c   1.000
_cell.angle_alpha   90.00
_cell.angle_beta   90.00
_cell.angle_gamma   90.00
#
_symmetry.space_group_name_H-M   'P 1'
#
loop_
_entity.id
_entity.type
_entity.pdbx_description
1 polymer ?
#
loop_
_entity_poly.entity_id
_entity_poly.type
_entity_poly.pdbx_seq_one_letter_code
_entity_poly.pdbx_strand_id
1 'polypeptide(L)'
;MSVGGKKMSRIEQEIHGIIDSLISDYDKDRPIDKMNNLGNQPDKEKITDIIDKLFKIMYPGYFRDRSHKVYDMRNYTTMLIEDVMYRLNQQIKTALRFSPENKEKEDTFFEDEAERLSVAFFKKIPEIRAYLNTDLQAAFDGDPAAYYKDEIILAYPGFYAITVNRIAHELFVLGVPMIPRIMTEHAHSLTGIDIHPGAIIGKYFFIDHGTGIVIGETTEIGEHVKIYQGVTCLLYTSDAA
;
A
#
# COMPACT_ATOMS: atom_id res chain seq x y z
N MET A 1 -24.07 -13.17 -57.35
CA MET A 1 -22.80 -13.45 -56.66
C MET A 1 -23.13 -13.71 -55.18
N SER A 2 -23.11 -14.99 -54.80
CA SER A 2 -23.40 -15.41 -53.42
C SER A 2 -22.16 -15.11 -52.58
N VAL A 3 -22.29 -14.21 -51.60
CA VAL A 3 -21.25 -13.97 -50.58
C VAL A 3 -21.24 -15.21 -49.69
N GLY A 4 -20.25 -16.09 -49.88
CA GLY A 4 -20.07 -17.29 -49.08
C GLY A 4 -19.79 -16.90 -47.61
N GLY A 5 -20.75 -17.10 -46.75
CA GLY A 5 -20.60 -16.97 -45.30
C GLY A 5 -19.53 -17.96 -44.85
N LYS A 6 -18.41 -17.47 -44.30
CA LYS A 6 -17.35 -18.27 -43.73
C LYS A 6 -17.93 -19.08 -42.56
N LYS A 7 -17.99 -20.37 -42.68
CA LYS A 7 -18.49 -21.26 -41.62
C LYS A 7 -17.56 -21.11 -40.40
N MET A 8 -18.09 -20.64 -39.27
CA MET A 8 -17.32 -20.50 -38.04
C MET A 8 -16.66 -21.82 -37.67
N SER A 9 -15.42 -21.79 -37.22
CA SER A 9 -14.73 -22.96 -36.70
C SER A 9 -15.43 -23.50 -35.46
N ARG A 10 -15.25 -24.78 -35.13
CA ARG A 10 -15.78 -25.36 -33.91
C ARG A 10 -15.33 -24.58 -32.64
N ILE A 11 -14.09 -24.09 -32.62
CA ILE A 11 -13.53 -23.31 -31.53
C ILE A 11 -14.27 -21.96 -31.40
N GLU A 12 -14.56 -21.27 -32.52
CA GLU A 12 -15.32 -20.01 -32.47
C GLU A 12 -16.73 -20.19 -31.93
N GLN A 13 -17.41 -21.30 -32.24
CA GLN A 13 -18.74 -21.62 -31.71
C GLN A 13 -18.70 -21.90 -30.18
N GLU A 14 -17.71 -22.69 -29.75
CA GLU A 14 -17.52 -22.98 -28.32
C GLU A 14 -17.18 -21.70 -27.50
N ILE A 15 -16.33 -20.81 -28.07
CA ILE A 15 -16.01 -19.51 -27.44
C ILE A 15 -17.26 -18.66 -27.22
N HIS A 16 -18.14 -18.58 -28.21
CA HIS A 16 -19.41 -17.84 -28.06
C HIS A 16 -20.29 -18.42 -26.93
N GLY A 17 -20.44 -19.74 -26.88
CA GLY A 17 -21.19 -20.40 -25.80
C GLY A 17 -20.60 -20.17 -24.41
N ILE A 18 -19.26 -20.16 -24.32
CA ILE A 18 -18.56 -19.83 -23.06
C ILE A 18 -18.81 -18.38 -22.66
N ILE A 19 -18.69 -17.43 -23.59
CA ILE A 19 -18.94 -16.01 -23.34
C ILE A 19 -20.38 -15.80 -22.84
N ASP A 20 -21.37 -16.34 -23.54
CA ASP A 20 -22.78 -16.21 -23.16
C ASP A 20 -23.05 -16.77 -21.77
N SER A 21 -22.43 -17.93 -21.44
CA SER A 21 -22.50 -18.54 -20.11
C SER A 21 -21.89 -17.65 -19.02
N LEU A 22 -20.71 -17.04 -19.28
CA LEU A 22 -20.04 -16.15 -18.33
C LEU A 22 -20.82 -14.84 -18.14
N ILE A 23 -21.34 -14.23 -19.20
CA ILE A 23 -22.17 -13.02 -19.10
C ILE A 23 -23.41 -13.29 -18.25
N SER A 24 -24.12 -14.41 -18.51
CA SER A 24 -25.26 -14.83 -17.69
C SER A 24 -24.88 -15.13 -16.24
N ASP A 25 -23.64 -15.53 -15.98
CA ASP A 25 -23.13 -15.77 -14.63
C ASP A 25 -22.82 -14.46 -13.91
N TYR A 26 -22.29 -13.44 -14.60
CA TYR A 26 -22.03 -12.10 -14.04
C TYR A 26 -23.29 -11.34 -13.63
N ASP A 27 -24.43 -11.63 -14.28
CA ASP A 27 -25.72 -11.02 -13.95
C ASP A 27 -26.30 -11.48 -12.59
N LYS A 28 -25.68 -12.46 -11.93
CA LYS A 28 -26.14 -12.98 -10.62
C LYS A 28 -25.82 -12.10 -9.42
N ASP A 29 -25.10 -10.99 -9.61
CA ASP A 29 -24.73 -9.97 -8.59
C ASP A 29 -24.19 -10.58 -7.28
N ARG A 30 -23.20 -11.46 -7.41
CA ARG A 30 -22.54 -12.08 -6.25
C ARG A 30 -21.48 -11.15 -5.64
N PRO A 31 -21.05 -11.39 -4.39
CA PRO A 31 -19.99 -10.58 -3.74
C PRO A 31 -18.68 -10.50 -4.52
N ILE A 32 -18.39 -11.48 -5.39
CA ILE A 32 -17.21 -11.48 -6.29
C ILE A 32 -17.41 -10.61 -7.55
N ASP A 33 -18.65 -10.21 -7.84
CA ASP A 33 -19.02 -9.47 -9.03
C ASP A 33 -19.14 -7.97 -8.70
N LYS A 34 -18.47 -7.12 -9.44
CA LYS A 34 -18.50 -5.64 -9.28
C LYS A 34 -18.68 -4.94 -10.64
N MET A 35 -19.47 -5.52 -11.52
CA MET A 35 -19.69 -5.01 -12.90
C MET A 35 -20.24 -3.58 -12.90
N ASN A 36 -21.08 -3.22 -11.89
CA ASN A 36 -21.64 -1.88 -11.76
C ASN A 36 -20.66 -0.82 -11.26
N ASN A 37 -19.45 -1.22 -10.81
CA ASN A 37 -18.43 -0.36 -10.24
C ASN A 37 -17.09 -0.41 -11.00
N LEU A 38 -17.12 -0.75 -12.29
CA LEU A 38 -15.93 -0.80 -13.13
C LEU A 38 -15.20 0.56 -13.11
N GLY A 39 -13.95 0.56 -12.68
CA GLY A 39 -13.12 1.77 -12.59
C GLY A 39 -13.32 2.64 -11.33
N ASN A 40 -14.25 2.31 -10.45
CA ASN A 40 -14.53 3.05 -9.21
C ASN A 40 -13.97 2.37 -7.95
N GLN A 41 -12.98 1.51 -8.08
CA GLN A 41 -12.30 0.83 -6.98
C GLN A 41 -10.86 1.35 -6.84
N PRO A 42 -10.25 1.30 -5.64
CA PRO A 42 -8.84 1.63 -5.47
C PRO A 42 -7.97 0.79 -6.39
N ASP A 43 -7.02 1.46 -7.04
CA ASP A 43 -6.14 0.86 -8.04
C ASP A 43 -4.81 0.45 -7.40
N LYS A 44 -4.56 -0.85 -7.35
CA LYS A 44 -3.36 -1.42 -6.72
C LYS A 44 -2.07 -0.93 -7.37
N GLU A 45 -2.03 -0.76 -8.69
CA GLU A 45 -0.83 -0.29 -9.42
C GLU A 45 -0.54 1.18 -9.10
N LYS A 46 -1.58 2.01 -9.04
CA LYS A 46 -1.43 3.42 -8.65
C LYS A 46 -0.99 3.57 -7.19
N ILE A 47 -1.48 2.71 -6.30
CA ILE A 47 -1.06 2.71 -4.90
C ILE A 47 0.41 2.28 -4.78
N THR A 48 0.86 1.30 -5.56
CA THR A 48 2.26 0.92 -5.64
C THR A 48 3.15 2.07 -6.14
N ASP A 49 2.74 2.78 -7.19
CA ASP A 49 3.46 3.99 -7.68
C ASP A 49 3.54 5.09 -6.59
N ILE A 50 2.47 5.25 -5.80
CA ILE A 50 2.48 6.16 -4.64
C ILE A 50 3.52 5.73 -3.60
N ILE A 51 3.62 4.44 -3.27
CA ILE A 51 4.65 3.92 -2.35
C ILE A 51 6.05 4.28 -2.86
N ASP A 52 6.36 3.97 -4.11
CA ASP A 52 7.67 4.23 -4.71
C ASP A 52 8.04 5.72 -4.66
N LYS A 53 7.07 6.60 -4.89
CA LYS A 53 7.28 8.05 -4.80
C LYS A 53 7.42 8.53 -3.36
N LEU A 54 6.68 7.95 -2.42
CA LEU A 54 6.83 8.24 -0.99
C LEU A 54 8.23 7.84 -0.50
N PHE A 55 8.81 6.73 -0.98
CA PHE A 55 10.21 6.39 -0.69
C PHE A 55 11.19 7.47 -1.13
N LYS A 56 10.96 8.14 -2.27
CA LYS A 56 11.77 9.28 -2.70
C LYS A 56 11.66 10.49 -1.76
N ILE A 57 10.49 10.68 -1.13
CA ILE A 57 10.26 11.72 -0.11
C ILE A 57 10.89 11.33 1.24
N MET A 58 10.75 10.06 1.65
CA MET A 58 11.29 9.56 2.91
C MET A 58 12.81 9.54 2.91
N TYR A 59 13.43 9.18 1.78
CA TYR A 59 14.88 9.00 1.63
C TYR A 59 15.45 9.87 0.51
N PRO A 60 15.51 11.21 0.71
CA PRO A 60 15.99 12.12 -0.33
C PRO A 60 17.43 11.81 -0.70
N GLY A 61 17.67 11.59 -1.99
CA GLY A 61 18.99 11.25 -2.52
C GLY A 61 19.19 9.77 -2.84
N TYR A 62 18.39 8.89 -2.26
CA TYR A 62 18.38 7.46 -2.63
C TYR A 62 17.53 7.22 -3.89
N PHE A 63 16.64 6.59 -4.10
CA PHE A 63 15.68 6.20 -5.16
C PHE A 63 15.43 7.26 -6.27
N ARG A 64 16.48 7.88 -6.82
CA ARG A 64 16.36 8.95 -7.85
C ARG A 64 16.13 8.37 -9.24
N ASP A 65 15.31 9.06 -10.04
CA ASP A 65 15.31 8.89 -11.49
C ASP A 65 16.62 9.43 -12.06
N ARG A 66 17.42 8.57 -12.68
CA ARG A 66 18.73 8.91 -13.23
C ARG A 66 18.69 9.91 -14.40
N SER A 67 17.50 10.14 -14.95
CA SER A 67 17.29 11.01 -16.12
C SER A 67 17.28 12.51 -15.83
N HIS A 68 17.17 12.92 -14.57
CA HIS A 68 17.09 14.33 -14.21
C HIS A 68 18.22 14.75 -13.27
N LYS A 69 19.03 15.72 -13.70
CA LYS A 69 19.90 16.43 -12.78
C LYS A 69 19.05 17.35 -11.91
N VAL A 70 19.02 17.09 -10.62
CA VAL A 70 18.32 17.97 -9.66
C VAL A 70 19.24 19.16 -9.38
N TYR A 71 18.98 20.29 -10.04
CA TYR A 71 19.70 21.54 -9.81
C TYR A 71 19.17 22.30 -8.59
N ASP A 72 17.90 22.07 -8.24
CA ASP A 72 17.22 22.71 -7.12
C ASP A 72 16.39 21.67 -6.35
N MET A 73 16.83 21.38 -5.13
CA MET A 73 16.18 20.41 -4.25
C MET A 73 14.77 20.86 -3.86
N ARG A 74 14.56 22.17 -3.70
CA ARG A 74 13.22 22.67 -3.33
C ARG A 74 12.21 22.43 -4.45
N ASN A 75 12.56 22.78 -5.67
CA ASN A 75 11.67 22.56 -6.83
C ASN A 75 11.39 21.07 -7.05
N TYR A 76 12.41 20.23 -6.95
CA TYR A 76 12.23 18.78 -7.06
C TYR A 76 11.28 18.23 -5.98
N THR A 77 11.49 18.63 -4.72
CA THR A 77 10.62 18.20 -3.61
C THR A 77 9.20 18.71 -3.78
N THR A 78 9.03 19.96 -4.23
CA THR A 78 7.71 20.53 -4.50
C THR A 78 6.96 19.71 -5.55
N MET A 79 7.56 19.46 -6.71
CA MET A 79 6.95 18.65 -7.77
C MET A 79 6.58 17.25 -7.30
N LEU A 80 7.46 16.63 -6.52
CA LEU A 80 7.23 15.27 -6.01
C LEU A 80 6.07 15.24 -5.00
N ILE A 81 6.00 16.20 -4.09
CA ILE A 81 4.92 16.31 -3.11
C ILE A 81 3.59 16.58 -3.82
N GLU A 82 3.55 17.53 -4.76
CA GLU A 82 2.34 17.86 -5.53
C GLU A 82 1.82 16.64 -6.30
N ASP A 83 2.68 15.90 -7.01
CA ASP A 83 2.28 14.70 -7.76
C ASP A 83 1.75 13.60 -6.83
N VAL A 84 2.47 13.32 -5.74
CA VAL A 84 2.04 12.26 -4.80
C VAL A 84 0.76 12.64 -4.07
N MET A 85 0.64 13.91 -3.63
CA MET A 85 -0.57 14.42 -2.97
C MET A 85 -1.78 14.31 -3.90
N TYR A 86 -1.65 14.72 -5.15
CA TYR A 86 -2.73 14.58 -6.14
C TYR A 86 -3.14 13.12 -6.33
N ARG A 87 -2.19 12.21 -6.54
CA ARG A 87 -2.47 10.78 -6.76
C ARG A 87 -3.09 10.13 -5.53
N LEU A 88 -2.55 10.40 -4.35
CA LEU A 88 -3.09 9.89 -3.09
C LEU A 88 -4.51 10.40 -2.86
N ASN A 89 -4.76 11.69 -3.08
CA ASN A 89 -6.10 12.28 -2.98
C ASN A 89 -7.10 11.54 -3.89
N GLN A 90 -6.75 11.28 -5.16
CA GLN A 90 -7.63 10.55 -6.08
C GLN A 90 -7.91 9.12 -5.58
N GLN A 91 -6.92 8.42 -5.04
CA GLN A 91 -7.11 7.06 -4.51
C GLN A 91 -7.94 7.07 -3.22
N ILE A 92 -7.73 8.04 -2.31
CA ILE A 92 -8.55 8.22 -1.11
C ILE A 92 -10.01 8.50 -1.49
N LYS A 93 -10.26 9.43 -2.42
CA LYS A 93 -11.60 9.72 -2.93
C LYS A 93 -12.29 8.47 -3.47
N THR A 94 -11.57 7.68 -4.27
CA THR A 94 -12.07 6.40 -4.80
C THR A 94 -12.37 5.40 -3.68
N ALA A 95 -11.47 5.26 -2.70
CA ALA A 95 -11.66 4.35 -1.57
C ALA A 95 -12.84 4.75 -0.68
N LEU A 96 -13.02 6.05 -0.42
CA LEU A 96 -14.16 6.56 0.34
C LEU A 96 -15.50 6.28 -0.35
N ARG A 97 -15.58 6.44 -1.67
CA ARG A 97 -16.79 6.10 -2.46
C ARG A 97 -17.07 4.61 -2.50
N PHE A 98 -16.02 3.80 -2.52
CA PHE A 98 -16.14 2.34 -2.54
C PHE A 98 -16.56 1.76 -1.19
N SER A 99 -16.33 2.48 -0.08
CA SER A 99 -16.70 2.04 1.26
C SER A 99 -18.22 1.97 1.43
N PRO A 100 -18.76 0.81 1.89
CA PRO A 100 -20.21 0.65 2.11
C PRO A 100 -20.81 1.67 3.07
N GLU A 101 -20.03 2.18 4.02
CA GLU A 101 -20.45 3.14 5.05
C GLU A 101 -20.78 4.51 4.47
N ASN A 102 -20.28 4.82 3.27
CA ASN A 102 -20.42 6.12 2.64
C ASN A 102 -21.42 6.16 1.48
N LYS A 103 -22.21 5.12 1.27
CA LYS A 103 -23.12 4.98 0.11
C LYS A 103 -24.12 6.13 -0.06
N GLU A 104 -24.51 6.78 1.03
CA GLU A 104 -25.50 7.85 1.05
C GLU A 104 -24.88 9.27 1.05
N LYS A 105 -23.54 9.37 0.95
CA LYS A 105 -22.85 10.65 0.96
C LYS A 105 -22.86 11.32 -0.41
N GLU A 106 -22.94 12.65 -0.42
CA GLU A 106 -22.86 13.46 -1.63
C GLU A 106 -21.44 13.54 -2.21
N ASP A 107 -21.32 13.84 -3.49
CA ASP A 107 -20.04 13.92 -4.20
C ASP A 107 -19.06 14.93 -3.59
N THR A 108 -19.57 16.05 -3.10
CA THR A 108 -18.79 17.11 -2.40
C THR A 108 -18.10 16.57 -1.15
N PHE A 109 -18.76 15.69 -0.38
CA PHE A 109 -18.16 15.05 0.79
C PHE A 109 -16.88 14.30 0.44
N PHE A 110 -16.88 13.54 -0.66
CA PHE A 110 -15.70 12.74 -1.05
C PHE A 110 -14.52 13.61 -1.48
N GLU A 111 -14.78 14.78 -2.07
CA GLU A 111 -13.75 15.73 -2.46
C GLU A 111 -13.11 16.39 -1.24
N ASP A 112 -13.93 16.97 -0.38
CA ASP A 112 -13.49 17.68 0.81
C ASP A 112 -12.77 16.74 1.80
N GLU A 113 -13.31 15.52 2.00
CA GLU A 113 -12.72 14.56 2.94
C GLU A 113 -11.41 13.97 2.41
N ALA A 114 -11.32 13.67 1.12
CA ALA A 114 -10.07 13.18 0.52
C ALA A 114 -8.97 14.26 0.60
N GLU A 115 -9.30 15.54 0.36
CA GLU A 115 -8.36 16.64 0.52
C GLU A 115 -7.90 16.77 1.97
N ARG A 116 -8.82 16.77 2.92
CA ARG A 116 -8.53 16.85 4.36
C ARG A 116 -7.58 15.73 4.80
N LEU A 117 -7.87 14.49 4.41
CA LEU A 117 -7.08 13.31 4.75
C LEU A 117 -5.69 13.35 4.12
N SER A 118 -5.60 13.72 2.84
CA SER A 118 -4.33 13.85 2.14
C SER A 118 -3.43 14.90 2.80
N VAL A 119 -3.95 16.08 3.09
CA VAL A 119 -3.20 17.14 3.77
C VAL A 119 -2.78 16.72 5.18
N ALA A 120 -3.66 16.06 5.93
CA ALA A 120 -3.35 15.55 7.27
C ALA A 120 -2.20 14.53 7.22
N PHE A 121 -2.23 13.60 6.27
CA PHE A 121 -1.16 12.62 6.07
C PHE A 121 0.18 13.29 5.74
N PHE A 122 0.21 14.24 4.79
CA PHE A 122 1.48 14.91 4.42
C PHE A 122 2.09 15.70 5.58
N LYS A 123 1.30 16.22 6.50
CA LYS A 123 1.79 16.85 7.74
C LYS A 123 2.49 15.86 8.69
N LYS A 124 2.22 14.56 8.56
CA LYS A 124 2.85 13.49 9.34
C LYS A 124 4.20 13.03 8.79
N ILE A 125 4.56 13.38 7.56
CA ILE A 125 5.82 12.94 6.94
C ILE A 125 7.06 13.24 7.80
N PRO A 126 7.24 14.41 8.43
CA PRO A 126 8.40 14.65 9.29
C PRO A 126 8.46 13.71 10.50
N GLU A 127 7.31 13.38 11.10
CA GLU A 127 7.22 12.45 12.21
C GLU A 127 7.55 11.02 11.78
N ILE A 128 6.96 10.55 10.67
CA ILE A 128 7.29 9.24 10.06
C ILE A 128 8.81 9.12 9.83
N ARG A 129 9.44 10.15 9.25
CA ARG A 129 10.89 10.16 9.01
C ARG A 129 11.71 10.11 10.30
N ALA A 130 11.23 10.74 11.36
CA ALA A 130 11.88 10.65 12.67
C ALA A 130 11.85 9.21 13.22
N TYR A 131 10.73 8.50 13.09
CA TYR A 131 10.63 7.07 13.45
C TYR A 131 11.56 6.21 12.59
N LEU A 132 11.53 6.39 11.27
CA LEU A 132 12.39 5.64 10.34
C LEU A 132 13.88 5.84 10.61
N ASN A 133 14.30 7.03 11.05
CA ASN A 133 15.68 7.26 11.46
C ASN A 133 16.07 6.45 12.72
N THR A 134 15.14 6.25 13.66
CA THR A 134 15.39 5.39 14.84
C THR A 134 15.43 3.91 14.45
N ASP A 135 14.56 3.46 13.54
CA ASP A 135 14.53 2.09 13.04
C ASP A 135 15.80 1.76 12.24
N LEU A 136 16.28 2.70 11.43
CA LEU A 136 17.56 2.59 10.72
C LEU A 136 18.74 2.46 11.69
N GLN A 137 18.74 3.24 12.78
CA GLN A 137 19.76 3.14 13.80
C GLN A 137 19.71 1.76 14.49
N ALA A 138 18.51 1.29 14.87
CA ALA A 138 18.35 -0.02 15.49
C ALA A 138 18.80 -1.17 14.59
N ALA A 139 18.53 -1.10 13.29
CA ALA A 139 18.98 -2.09 12.33
C ALA A 139 20.52 -2.08 12.20
N PHE A 140 21.13 -0.90 12.14
CA PHE A 140 22.59 -0.76 12.05
C PHE A 140 23.31 -1.24 13.31
N ASP A 141 22.79 -0.94 14.50
CA ASP A 141 23.37 -1.37 15.77
C ASP A 141 23.11 -2.86 16.04
N GLY A 142 22.01 -3.39 15.52
CA GLY A 142 21.55 -4.75 15.78
C GLY A 142 22.04 -5.81 14.80
N ASP A 143 22.60 -5.44 13.66
CA ASP A 143 23.16 -6.36 12.65
C ASP A 143 24.67 -6.17 12.49
N PRO A 144 25.50 -7.08 13.04
CA PRO A 144 26.96 -7.02 12.90
C PRO A 144 27.45 -7.12 11.44
N ALA A 145 26.60 -7.59 10.50
CA ALA A 145 26.93 -7.70 9.09
C ALA A 145 26.66 -6.41 8.31
N ALA A 146 25.98 -5.42 8.90
CA ALA A 146 25.74 -4.14 8.26
C ALA A 146 26.97 -3.23 8.33
N TYR A 147 27.63 -2.98 7.19
CA TYR A 147 28.80 -2.09 7.13
C TYR A 147 28.39 -0.62 7.04
N TYR A 148 27.26 -0.32 6.39
CA TYR A 148 26.79 1.04 6.13
C TYR A 148 25.28 1.14 6.29
N LYS A 149 24.78 2.26 6.81
CA LYS A 149 23.33 2.54 6.89
C LYS A 149 22.67 2.58 5.51
N ASP A 150 23.40 2.99 4.47
CA ASP A 150 22.92 3.02 3.09
C ASP A 150 22.54 1.63 2.58
N GLU A 151 23.28 0.59 2.99
CA GLU A 151 22.97 -0.81 2.67
C GLU A 151 21.62 -1.22 3.23
N ILE A 152 21.31 -0.82 4.45
CA ILE A 152 20.01 -1.13 5.10
C ILE A 152 18.86 -0.49 4.32
N ILE A 153 19.01 0.80 3.96
CA ILE A 153 17.98 1.53 3.20
C ILE A 153 17.75 0.90 1.82
N LEU A 154 18.81 0.43 1.17
CA LEU A 154 18.74 -0.04 -0.20
C LEU A 154 18.40 -1.52 -0.35
N ALA A 155 18.70 -2.35 0.66
CA ALA A 155 18.71 -3.80 0.49
C ALA A 155 17.91 -4.59 1.54
N TYR A 156 17.62 -4.04 2.73
CA TYR A 156 17.02 -4.84 3.80
C TYR A 156 15.50 -4.96 3.64
N PRO A 157 14.96 -6.17 3.45
CA PRO A 157 13.51 -6.38 3.34
C PRO A 157 12.75 -5.98 4.61
N GLY A 158 13.34 -6.21 5.80
CA GLY A 158 12.76 -5.77 7.07
C GLY A 158 12.60 -4.26 7.17
N PHE A 159 13.60 -3.49 6.67
CA PHE A 159 13.54 -2.04 6.65
C PHE A 159 12.55 -1.51 5.62
N TYR A 160 12.42 -2.18 4.47
CA TYR A 160 11.36 -1.89 3.49
C TYR A 160 9.97 -2.09 4.09
N ALA A 161 9.73 -3.25 4.73
CA ALA A 161 8.44 -3.59 5.31
C ALA A 161 8.02 -2.60 6.41
N ILE A 162 8.92 -2.23 7.33
CA ILE A 162 8.59 -1.25 8.38
C ILE A 162 8.39 0.15 7.79
N THR A 163 9.12 0.54 6.75
CA THR A 163 8.90 1.83 6.07
C THR A 163 7.49 1.92 5.51
N VAL A 164 7.04 0.90 4.78
CA VAL A 164 5.67 0.86 4.25
C VAL A 164 4.65 0.84 5.39
N ASN A 165 4.91 0.08 6.45
CA ASN A 165 4.00 0.03 7.60
C ASN A 165 3.88 1.40 8.29
N ARG A 166 4.97 2.13 8.56
CA ARG A 166 4.94 3.48 9.16
C ARG A 166 4.08 4.44 8.34
N ILE A 167 4.19 4.38 7.01
CA ILE A 167 3.38 5.18 6.07
C ILE A 167 1.91 4.75 6.14
N ALA A 168 1.64 3.46 6.02
CA ALA A 168 0.30 2.89 6.00
C ALA A 168 -0.43 3.08 7.34
N HIS A 169 0.29 3.00 8.47
CA HIS A 169 -0.25 3.22 9.80
C HIS A 169 -0.85 4.63 9.96
N GLU A 170 -0.17 5.68 9.51
CA GLU A 170 -0.70 7.04 9.57
C GLU A 170 -1.98 7.21 8.75
N LEU A 171 -2.05 6.59 7.57
CA LEU A 171 -3.28 6.59 6.77
C LEU A 171 -4.41 5.78 7.46
N PHE A 172 -4.06 4.67 8.12
CA PHE A 172 -5.01 3.85 8.87
C PHE A 172 -5.59 4.63 10.07
N VAL A 173 -4.75 5.29 10.86
CA VAL A 173 -5.16 6.13 12.00
C VAL A 173 -6.03 7.30 11.55
N LEU A 174 -5.78 7.85 10.36
CA LEU A 174 -6.63 8.89 9.76
C LEU A 174 -7.98 8.36 9.27
N GLY A 175 -8.21 7.05 9.28
CA GLY A 175 -9.47 6.43 8.84
C GLY A 175 -9.58 6.27 7.33
N VAL A 176 -8.47 6.28 6.59
CA VAL A 176 -8.47 6.01 5.14
C VAL A 176 -8.81 4.54 4.90
N PRO A 177 -9.91 4.23 4.18
CA PRO A 177 -10.30 2.85 3.96
C PRO A 177 -9.41 2.16 2.92
N MET A 178 -9.18 0.86 3.08
CA MET A 178 -8.55 -0.07 2.12
C MET A 178 -7.09 0.25 1.73
N ILE A 179 -6.74 1.51 1.46
CA ILE A 179 -5.41 1.90 0.97
C ILE A 179 -4.29 1.44 1.91
N PRO A 180 -4.36 1.65 3.25
CA PRO A 180 -3.33 1.18 4.17
C PRO A 180 -3.09 -0.33 4.05
N ARG A 181 -4.17 -1.12 3.95
CA ARG A 181 -4.06 -2.58 3.79
C ARG A 181 -3.45 -2.97 2.45
N ILE A 182 -3.82 -2.31 1.35
CA ILE A 182 -3.22 -2.56 0.03
C ILE A 182 -1.71 -2.27 0.07
N MET A 183 -1.27 -1.22 0.76
CA MET A 183 0.13 -0.87 0.92
C MET A 183 0.90 -1.96 1.68
N THR A 184 0.39 -2.41 2.83
CA THR A 184 1.07 -3.43 3.64
C THR A 184 1.06 -4.80 2.96
N GLU A 185 0.00 -5.18 2.24
CA GLU A 185 -0.03 -6.40 1.43
C GLU A 185 0.94 -6.36 0.26
N HIS A 186 1.18 -5.18 -0.32
CA HIS A 186 2.23 -5.02 -1.31
C HIS A 186 3.61 -5.31 -0.70
N ALA A 187 3.92 -4.72 0.46
CA ALA A 187 5.17 -4.99 1.17
C ALA A 187 5.31 -6.46 1.58
N HIS A 188 4.23 -7.07 2.08
CA HIS A 188 4.17 -8.49 2.40
C HIS A 188 4.51 -9.36 1.18
N SER A 189 3.94 -9.05 0.02
CA SER A 189 4.21 -9.81 -1.22
C SER A 189 5.68 -9.78 -1.67
N LEU A 190 6.41 -8.71 -1.35
CA LEU A 190 7.82 -8.53 -1.71
C LEU A 190 8.80 -9.09 -0.68
N THR A 191 8.41 -9.09 0.60
CA THR A 191 9.35 -9.36 1.71
C THR A 191 9.04 -10.63 2.48
N GLY A 192 7.81 -11.16 2.35
CA GLY A 192 7.32 -12.24 3.22
C GLY A 192 7.06 -11.79 4.66
N ILE A 193 6.96 -10.47 4.92
CA ILE A 193 6.71 -9.87 6.23
C ILE A 193 5.33 -9.24 6.21
N ASP A 194 4.39 -9.82 6.97
CA ASP A 194 3.01 -9.35 7.10
C ASP A 194 2.88 -8.48 8.35
N ILE A 195 2.66 -7.17 8.16
CA ILE A 195 2.39 -6.23 9.25
C ILE A 195 1.08 -5.53 8.96
N HIS A 196 0.08 -5.73 9.82
CA HIS A 196 -1.19 -5.02 9.69
C HIS A 196 -0.99 -3.51 9.95
N PRO A 197 -1.61 -2.61 9.15
CA PRO A 197 -1.42 -1.16 9.32
C PRO A 197 -1.97 -0.62 10.65
N GLY A 198 -2.85 -1.36 11.34
CA GLY A 198 -3.36 -1.03 12.67
C GLY A 198 -2.38 -1.31 13.81
N ALA A 199 -1.33 -2.10 13.58
CA ALA A 199 -0.34 -2.41 14.61
C ALA A 199 0.38 -1.15 15.12
N ILE A 200 0.52 -1.04 16.44
CA ILE A 200 1.24 0.07 17.09
C ILE A 200 2.67 -0.39 17.36
N ILE A 201 3.63 0.25 16.71
CA ILE A 201 5.05 -0.14 16.80
C ILE A 201 5.87 1.05 17.27
N GLY A 202 6.56 0.90 18.41
CA GLY A 202 7.43 1.89 19.02
C GLY A 202 8.66 2.22 18.16
N LYS A 203 9.51 3.12 18.67
CA LYS A 203 10.77 3.53 18.04
C LYS A 203 11.85 2.44 18.16
N TYR A 204 12.89 2.54 17.33
CA TYR A 204 14.01 1.61 17.33
C TYR A 204 13.60 0.15 17.10
N PHE A 205 12.63 -0.04 16.21
CA PHE A 205 12.16 -1.37 15.83
C PHE A 205 13.04 -1.97 14.74
N PHE A 206 13.49 -3.20 14.93
CA PHE A 206 14.33 -3.89 13.97
C PHE A 206 13.79 -5.28 13.62
N ILE A 207 13.63 -5.55 12.34
CA ILE A 207 13.31 -6.87 11.79
C ILE A 207 14.57 -7.45 11.15
N ASP A 208 15.07 -8.53 11.72
CA ASP A 208 16.21 -9.27 11.18
C ASP A 208 15.74 -10.50 10.40
N HIS A 209 16.24 -10.68 9.16
CA HIS A 209 15.80 -11.64 8.15
C HIS A 209 14.32 -11.46 7.74
N GLY A 210 13.39 -11.71 8.63
CA GLY A 210 11.99 -11.30 8.58
C GLY A 210 11.02 -12.24 7.90
N THR A 211 11.43 -13.14 7.03
CA THR A 211 10.50 -14.03 6.30
C THR A 211 9.57 -14.80 7.24
N GLY A 212 8.25 -14.73 6.97
CA GLY A 212 7.23 -15.41 7.75
C GLY A 212 6.87 -14.72 9.07
N ILE A 213 7.23 -13.45 9.24
CA ILE A 213 6.73 -12.62 10.34
C ILE A 213 5.28 -12.27 10.08
N VAL A 214 4.44 -12.34 11.13
CA VAL A 214 3.04 -11.88 11.11
C VAL A 214 2.80 -10.99 12.34
N ILE A 215 2.41 -9.74 12.11
CA ILE A 215 2.06 -8.75 13.14
C ILE A 215 0.61 -8.31 12.91
N GLY A 216 -0.29 -8.72 13.81
CA GLY A 216 -1.74 -8.49 13.70
C GLY A 216 -2.17 -7.06 14.05
N GLU A 217 -3.42 -6.72 13.73
CA GLU A 217 -4.01 -5.38 13.86
C GLU A 217 -3.90 -4.79 15.26
N THR A 218 -4.18 -5.59 16.28
CA THR A 218 -4.25 -5.15 17.68
C THR A 218 -2.93 -5.32 18.44
N THR A 219 -1.85 -5.62 17.71
CA THR A 219 -0.53 -5.81 18.31
C THR A 219 0.06 -4.47 18.73
N GLU A 220 0.57 -4.42 19.99
CA GLU A 220 1.35 -3.31 20.51
C GLU A 220 2.79 -3.77 20.77
N ILE A 221 3.75 -3.15 20.10
CA ILE A 221 5.20 -3.39 20.24
C ILE A 221 5.84 -2.13 20.83
N GLY A 222 6.55 -2.28 21.95
CA GLY A 222 7.27 -1.18 22.59
C GLY A 222 8.49 -0.69 21.83
N GLU A 223 9.27 0.18 22.45
CA GLU A 223 10.52 0.68 21.87
C GLU A 223 11.66 -0.34 22.02
N HIS A 224 12.68 -0.25 21.15
CA HIS A 224 13.91 -1.09 21.19
C HIS A 224 13.64 -2.59 21.06
N VAL A 225 12.65 -2.98 20.28
CA VAL A 225 12.31 -4.39 20.03
C VAL A 225 12.97 -4.86 18.74
N LYS A 226 13.66 -6.01 18.81
CA LYS A 226 14.19 -6.75 17.67
C LYS A 226 13.40 -8.05 17.53
N ILE A 227 12.97 -8.36 16.32
CA ILE A 227 12.30 -9.63 15.99
C ILE A 227 12.98 -10.33 14.82
N TYR A 228 12.84 -11.65 14.78
CA TYR A 228 13.45 -12.52 13.78
C TYR A 228 12.39 -13.20 12.93
N GLN A 229 12.81 -13.88 11.88
CA GLN A 229 11.96 -14.65 10.98
C GLN A 229 11.01 -15.60 11.73
N GLY A 230 9.81 -15.80 11.19
CA GLY A 230 8.80 -16.72 11.71
C GLY A 230 8.10 -16.27 13.01
N VAL A 231 8.40 -15.07 13.50
CA VAL A 231 7.71 -14.54 14.70
C VAL A 231 6.28 -14.17 14.36
N THR A 232 5.33 -14.61 15.19
CA THR A 232 3.91 -14.27 15.07
C THR A 232 3.45 -13.51 16.30
N CYS A 233 2.96 -12.28 16.10
CA CYS A 233 2.38 -11.40 17.12
C CYS A 233 0.90 -11.24 16.81
N LEU A 234 0.05 -12.06 17.40
CA LEU A 234 -1.41 -12.01 17.25
C LEU A 234 -2.05 -11.99 18.63
N LEU A 235 -3.09 -11.17 18.79
CA LEU A 235 -3.96 -11.26 19.95
C LEU A 235 -5.10 -12.23 19.59
N TYR A 236 -5.04 -13.44 20.14
CA TYR A 236 -6.18 -14.35 20.10
C TYR A 236 -7.16 -13.90 21.19
N THR A 237 -8.32 -13.36 20.80
CA THR A 237 -9.44 -13.28 21.73
C THR A 237 -9.97 -14.71 21.91
N SER A 238 -10.23 -15.12 23.13
CA SER A 238 -10.69 -16.46 23.53
C SER A 238 -12.04 -16.90 22.94
N ASP A 239 -12.65 -16.09 22.09
CA ASP A 239 -13.96 -16.29 21.51
C ASP A 239 -13.93 -16.82 20.07
N ALA A 240 -12.75 -17.17 19.56
CA ALA A 240 -12.59 -17.83 18.26
C ALA A 240 -12.37 -19.34 18.45
N ALA A 241 -13.34 -20.02 19.07
CA ALA A 241 -13.44 -21.48 19.11
C ALA A 241 -14.73 -21.93 18.41
#